data_c5af5060af6dc365c0f201b706f19569
#
_entry.id   c5af5060af6dc365c0f201b706f19569
#
_cell.length_a   1.000
_cell.length_b   1.000
_cell.length_c   1.000
_cell.angle_alpha   90.00
_cell.angle_beta   90.00
_cell.angle_gamma   90.00
#
_symmetry.space_group_name_H-M   'P 1'
#
loop_
_entity.id
_entity.type
_entity.pdbx_description
1 polymer ?
#
loop_
_entity_poly.entity_id
_entity_poly.type
_entity_poly.pdbx_seq_one_letter_code
_entity_poly.pdbx_strand_id
1 'polypeptide(L)'
;MEIAPDRARELSRATVREEPGPARDRATSRLLRKAQWRLDRLALNIRSGAARAAMVWRIRGAGRRRHPLPGELVVSLTSYPPRFASLFLTLRSLLCQTVKPDRIVLWVSYGDEPAIPDAVRRLTSYGLEIRTTDDMKSFKKIIPALRAFPDAFIVTADDDVYYGPRWLEDLAMASSGRSGVIVCYQAREIRLDDQGQLQPYDRWPYLSGPRESTAAFPVGRGGILYPPGALSLEVADEAAFLALCPQADDVWLYWMGRRAGSTYRKIQSSGGLWDWPGSQRTALFRKNLLANMNDRQIDAVARRYGYPDF
;
A
#
# COMPACT_ATOMS: atom_id res chain seq x y z
N MET A 1 5.89 15.62 -24.90
CA MET A 1 5.58 16.84 -24.11
C MET A 1 5.68 16.43 -22.65
N GLU A 2 6.84 16.68 -22.06
CA GLU A 2 7.24 16.22 -20.73
C GLU A 2 6.62 17.15 -19.67
N ILE A 3 5.64 16.64 -18.92
CA ILE A 3 4.99 17.39 -17.85
C ILE A 3 5.88 17.27 -16.60
N ALA A 4 6.38 18.41 -16.11
CA ALA A 4 7.29 18.53 -14.99
C ALA A 4 6.76 17.87 -13.69
N PRO A 5 7.65 17.26 -12.88
CA PRO A 5 7.29 16.49 -11.66
C PRO A 5 6.71 17.32 -10.50
N ASP A 6 6.52 18.62 -10.67
CA ASP A 6 6.16 19.58 -9.60
C ASP A 6 4.68 19.57 -9.21
N ARG A 7 3.76 19.22 -10.13
CA ARG A 7 2.31 19.29 -9.86
C ARG A 7 1.76 18.23 -8.89
N ALA A 8 2.38 17.07 -8.84
CA ALA A 8 1.89 15.97 -7.98
C ALA A 8 2.26 16.13 -6.49
N ARG A 9 3.24 17.02 -6.19
CA ARG A 9 3.61 17.35 -4.79
C ARG A 9 2.90 18.60 -4.25
N GLU A 10 2.46 19.49 -5.12
CA GLU A 10 1.64 20.65 -4.72
C GLU A 10 0.26 20.24 -4.22
N LEU A 11 -0.33 19.19 -4.78
CA LEU A 11 -1.63 18.68 -4.35
C LEU A 11 -1.61 18.00 -2.96
N SER A 12 -0.43 17.60 -2.46
CA SER A 12 -0.28 17.05 -1.10
C SER A 12 -0.13 18.11 0.00
N ARG A 13 0.00 19.39 -0.37
CA ARG A 13 0.24 20.50 0.59
C ARG A 13 -0.73 21.69 0.42
N ALA A 14 -1.72 21.58 -0.46
CA ALA A 14 -2.61 22.69 -0.74
C ALA A 14 -3.80 22.74 0.21
N THR A 15 -3.69 23.53 1.27
CA THR A 15 -4.79 24.39 1.75
C THR A 15 -4.22 25.51 2.61
N VAL A 16 -3.63 26.48 1.97
CA VAL A 16 -3.67 27.89 2.38
C VAL A 16 -3.54 28.70 1.09
N ARG A 17 -4.58 29.41 0.69
CA ARG A 17 -4.50 30.44 -0.35
C ARG A 17 -3.74 31.61 0.22
N GLU A 18 -2.44 31.69 -0.03
CA GLU A 18 -1.69 32.94 0.13
C GLU A 18 -1.83 33.78 -1.13
N GLU A 19 -2.13 35.06 -0.93
CA GLU A 19 -2.11 36.07 -2.00
C GLU A 19 -0.73 36.17 -2.67
N PRO A 20 -0.66 36.49 -3.96
CA PRO A 20 0.59 36.44 -4.71
C PRO A 20 1.50 37.63 -4.35
N GLY A 21 2.48 37.39 -3.50
CA GLY A 21 3.59 38.29 -3.19
C GLY A 21 4.47 38.69 -4.39
N PRO A 22 5.35 39.69 -4.30
CA PRO A 22 6.13 40.26 -5.37
C PRO A 22 7.09 39.24 -6.03
N ALA A 23 7.44 39.43 -7.29
CA ALA A 23 8.15 38.48 -8.16
C ALA A 23 9.50 37.94 -7.59
N ARG A 24 10.19 38.73 -6.74
CA ARG A 24 11.42 38.34 -6.05
C ARG A 24 11.20 37.20 -5.03
N ASP A 25 10.08 37.21 -4.30
CA ASP A 25 9.74 36.16 -3.33
C ASP A 25 9.42 34.82 -4.01
N ARG A 26 8.87 34.88 -5.23
CA ARG A 26 8.58 33.65 -6.00
C ARG A 26 9.85 32.96 -6.53
N ALA A 27 10.89 33.72 -6.89
CA ALA A 27 12.16 33.16 -7.35
C ALA A 27 12.93 32.51 -6.20
N THR A 28 13.00 33.20 -5.04
CA THR A 28 13.67 32.69 -3.82
C THR A 28 12.98 31.44 -3.29
N SER A 29 11.63 31.43 -3.28
CA SER A 29 10.86 30.27 -2.86
C SER A 29 10.98 29.08 -3.85
N ARG A 30 11.19 29.32 -5.14
CA ARG A 30 11.49 28.26 -6.13
C ARG A 30 12.89 27.67 -5.93
N LEU A 31 13.90 28.49 -5.63
CA LEU A 31 15.26 28.01 -5.35
C LEU A 31 15.32 27.20 -4.06
N LEU A 32 14.68 27.67 -3.01
CA LEU A 32 14.56 26.94 -1.74
C LEU A 32 13.85 25.60 -1.90
N ARG A 33 12.74 25.55 -2.66
CA ARG A 33 12.05 24.29 -2.97
C ARG A 33 12.93 23.33 -3.77
N LYS A 34 13.71 23.82 -4.75
CA LYS A 34 14.69 22.99 -5.50
C LYS A 34 15.79 22.47 -4.61
N ALA A 35 16.33 23.29 -3.70
CA ALA A 35 17.35 22.89 -2.76
C ALA A 35 16.79 21.82 -1.80
N GLN A 36 15.62 22.05 -1.22
CA GLN A 36 14.95 21.09 -0.34
C GLN A 36 14.69 19.75 -1.05
N TRP A 37 14.21 19.79 -2.29
CA TRP A 37 13.99 18.57 -3.08
C TRP A 37 15.32 17.79 -3.33
N ARG A 38 16.43 18.50 -3.58
CA ARG A 38 17.74 17.84 -3.74
C ARG A 38 18.22 17.20 -2.44
N LEU A 39 18.04 17.87 -1.31
CA LEU A 39 18.38 17.34 0.02
C LEU A 39 17.52 16.13 0.37
N ASP A 40 16.21 16.19 0.15
CA ASP A 40 15.29 15.07 0.37
C ASP A 40 15.67 13.85 -0.50
N ARG A 41 16.05 14.10 -1.75
CA ARG A 41 16.49 13.05 -2.68
C ARG A 41 17.83 12.44 -2.25
N LEU A 42 18.79 13.26 -1.79
CA LEU A 42 20.05 12.78 -1.26
C LEU A 42 19.83 11.93 0.01
N ALA A 43 19.03 12.42 0.95
CA ALA A 43 18.68 11.69 2.16
C ALA A 43 17.98 10.35 1.84
N LEU A 44 17.09 10.32 0.85
CA LEU A 44 16.45 9.09 0.39
C LEU A 44 17.45 8.10 -0.20
N ASN A 45 18.42 8.58 -1.01
CA ASN A 45 19.46 7.72 -1.57
C ASN A 45 20.38 7.14 -0.49
N ILE A 46 20.78 7.94 0.49
CA ILE A 46 21.59 7.49 1.63
C ILE A 46 20.84 6.44 2.45
N ARG A 47 19.59 6.70 2.82
CA ARG A 47 18.74 5.73 3.55
C ARG A 47 18.56 4.44 2.77
N SER A 48 18.33 4.53 1.46
CA SER A 48 18.19 3.36 0.60
C SER A 48 19.48 2.56 0.48
N GLY A 49 20.63 3.22 0.42
CA GLY A 49 21.96 2.57 0.46
C GLY A 49 22.20 1.82 1.75
N ALA A 50 21.95 2.46 2.89
CA ALA A 50 22.07 1.85 4.21
C ALA A 50 21.12 0.65 4.37
N ALA A 51 19.88 0.78 3.92
CA ALA A 51 18.90 -0.31 3.94
C ALA A 51 19.36 -1.52 3.10
N ARG A 52 19.90 -1.26 1.88
CA ARG A 52 20.47 -2.33 1.02
C ARG A 52 21.61 -3.07 1.72
N ALA A 53 22.54 -2.36 2.33
CA ALA A 53 23.65 -2.95 3.07
C ALA A 53 23.15 -3.78 4.26
N ALA A 54 22.23 -3.23 5.07
CA ALA A 54 21.66 -3.94 6.21
C ALA A 54 20.93 -5.24 5.81
N MET A 55 20.21 -5.24 4.67
CA MET A 55 19.51 -6.42 4.17
C MET A 55 20.46 -7.56 3.75
N VAL A 56 21.71 -7.26 3.33
CA VAL A 56 22.71 -8.31 3.00
C VAL A 56 23.01 -9.19 4.20
N TRP A 57 23.13 -8.58 5.38
CA TRP A 57 23.42 -9.30 6.62
C TRP A 57 22.15 -9.95 7.20
N ARG A 58 21.02 -9.27 7.18
CA ARG A 58 19.78 -9.72 7.79
C ARG A 58 19.15 -10.93 7.10
N ILE A 59 19.25 -11.05 5.78
CA ILE A 59 18.61 -12.15 5.03
C ILE A 59 19.19 -13.53 5.43
N ARG A 60 20.44 -13.56 5.90
CA ARG A 60 21.15 -14.78 6.36
C ARG A 60 21.00 -15.05 7.86
N GLY A 61 20.47 -14.10 8.62
CA GLY A 61 20.41 -14.18 10.08
C GLY A 61 19.40 -15.18 10.59
N ALA A 62 19.85 -16.18 11.36
CA ALA A 62 19.00 -16.93 12.27
C ALA A 62 18.50 -15.97 13.37
N GLY A 63 17.23 -15.98 13.72
CA GLY A 63 16.71 -15.23 14.87
C GLY A 63 15.43 -14.46 14.64
N ARG A 64 14.69 -14.76 13.56
CA ARG A 64 13.34 -14.20 13.37
C ARG A 64 12.39 -14.85 14.37
N ARG A 65 11.72 -14.01 15.14
CA ARG A 65 10.71 -14.47 16.11
C ARG A 65 9.46 -14.96 15.38
N ARG A 66 8.74 -15.88 16.00
CA ARG A 66 7.39 -16.23 15.54
C ARG A 66 6.46 -15.05 15.78
N HIS A 67 5.52 -14.82 14.85
CA HIS A 67 4.47 -13.82 15.03
C HIS A 67 3.45 -14.25 16.12
N PRO A 68 2.75 -13.32 16.77
CA PRO A 68 1.83 -13.59 17.87
C PRO A 68 0.42 -14.04 17.44
N LEU A 69 0.15 -14.11 16.13
CA LEU A 69 -1.18 -14.44 15.63
C LEU A 69 -1.49 -15.92 15.80
N PRO A 70 -2.77 -16.30 16.04
CA PRO A 70 -3.16 -17.68 16.31
C PRO A 70 -3.20 -18.57 15.07
N GLY A 71 -3.23 -17.98 13.86
CA GLY A 71 -3.29 -18.67 12.57
C GLY A 71 -2.08 -18.39 11.68
N GLU A 72 -2.11 -18.92 10.47
CA GLU A 72 -1.07 -18.69 9.45
C GLU A 72 -0.99 -17.20 9.08
N LEU A 73 0.22 -16.67 8.92
CA LEU A 73 0.49 -15.30 8.49
C LEU A 73 1.13 -15.31 7.09
N VAL A 74 0.40 -14.78 6.13
CA VAL A 74 0.81 -14.71 4.72
C VAL A 74 1.06 -13.27 4.32
N VAL A 75 2.28 -12.94 3.89
CA VAL A 75 2.58 -11.68 3.20
C VAL A 75 2.37 -11.89 1.71
N SER A 76 1.51 -11.09 1.11
CA SER A 76 1.08 -11.24 -0.28
C SER A 76 1.29 -9.97 -1.06
N LEU A 77 1.92 -10.07 -2.22
CA LEU A 77 2.15 -8.96 -3.12
C LEU A 77 2.03 -9.40 -4.58
N THR A 78 1.89 -8.42 -5.47
CA THR A 78 1.92 -8.62 -6.92
C THR A 78 2.88 -7.66 -7.58
N SER A 79 3.36 -8.01 -8.76
CA SER A 79 4.15 -7.14 -9.62
C SER A 79 3.90 -7.46 -11.09
N TYR A 80 4.48 -6.66 -11.99
CA TYR A 80 4.42 -6.84 -13.44
C TYR A 80 5.70 -6.27 -14.09
N PRO A 81 6.05 -6.64 -15.34
CA PRO A 81 7.38 -6.37 -15.92
C PRO A 81 7.91 -4.94 -15.79
N PRO A 82 7.13 -3.86 -16.03
CA PRO A 82 7.62 -2.48 -15.85
C PRO A 82 8.07 -2.13 -14.42
N ARG A 83 7.68 -2.92 -13.40
CA ARG A 83 8.01 -2.71 -11.99
C ARG A 83 9.05 -3.67 -11.44
N PHE A 84 9.48 -4.66 -12.20
CA PHE A 84 10.44 -5.65 -11.74
C PHE A 84 11.81 -5.07 -11.33
N ALA A 85 12.13 -3.85 -11.78
CA ALA A 85 13.37 -3.18 -11.39
C ALA A 85 13.48 -2.88 -9.89
N SER A 86 12.36 -2.57 -9.20
CA SER A 86 12.31 -2.32 -7.74
C SER A 86 11.95 -3.56 -6.92
N LEU A 87 11.27 -4.53 -7.55
CA LEU A 87 10.70 -5.71 -6.90
C LEU A 87 11.70 -6.48 -6.05
N PHE A 88 12.91 -6.73 -6.56
CA PHE A 88 13.96 -7.44 -5.83
C PHE A 88 14.28 -6.80 -4.47
N LEU A 89 14.35 -5.48 -4.42
CA LEU A 89 14.67 -4.75 -3.19
C LEU A 89 13.51 -4.81 -2.19
N THR A 90 12.28 -4.69 -2.67
CA THR A 90 11.08 -4.83 -1.84
C THR A 90 10.99 -6.23 -1.24
N LEU A 91 11.11 -7.28 -2.05
CA LEU A 91 11.09 -8.66 -1.59
C LEU A 91 12.17 -8.94 -0.54
N ARG A 92 13.36 -8.40 -0.73
CA ARG A 92 14.42 -8.51 0.29
C ARG A 92 14.04 -7.83 1.59
N SER A 93 13.37 -6.69 1.56
CA SER A 93 12.92 -6.03 2.79
C SER A 93 11.85 -6.85 3.52
N LEU A 94 10.94 -7.50 2.79
CA LEU A 94 9.95 -8.42 3.36
C LEU A 94 10.60 -9.69 3.92
N LEU A 95 11.60 -10.22 3.25
CA LEU A 95 12.39 -11.37 3.74
C LEU A 95 13.26 -11.03 4.97
N CYS A 96 13.45 -9.76 5.31
CA CYS A 96 14.30 -9.29 6.41
C CYS A 96 13.51 -8.79 7.64
N GLN A 97 12.25 -9.17 7.79
CA GLN A 97 11.41 -8.75 8.91
C GLN A 97 11.85 -9.37 10.25
N THR A 98 11.61 -8.69 11.39
CA THR A 98 11.94 -9.17 12.75
C THR A 98 11.07 -10.34 13.19
N VAL A 99 9.82 -10.40 12.72
CA VAL A 99 8.96 -11.58 12.83
C VAL A 99 8.90 -12.29 11.49
N LYS A 100 8.90 -13.63 11.54
CA LYS A 100 8.81 -14.46 10.34
C LYS A 100 7.33 -14.69 9.99
N PRO A 101 6.87 -14.32 8.79
CA PRO A 101 5.60 -14.82 8.28
C PRO A 101 5.74 -16.31 7.95
N ASP A 102 4.63 -17.02 7.90
CA ASP A 102 4.64 -18.42 7.46
C ASP A 102 4.91 -18.51 5.95
N ARG A 103 4.38 -17.53 5.19
CA ARG A 103 4.61 -17.42 3.74
C ARG A 103 4.86 -15.99 3.30
N ILE A 104 5.65 -15.83 2.24
CA ILE A 104 5.75 -14.62 1.43
C ILE A 104 5.46 -15.03 0.00
N VAL A 105 4.35 -14.56 -0.57
CA VAL A 105 3.87 -14.99 -1.89
C VAL A 105 3.87 -13.81 -2.86
N LEU A 106 4.63 -13.96 -3.93
CA LEU A 106 4.58 -13.07 -5.09
C LEU A 106 3.64 -13.67 -6.14
N TRP A 107 2.53 -12.98 -6.41
CA TRP A 107 1.60 -13.34 -7.48
C TRP A 107 1.94 -12.57 -8.74
N VAL A 108 2.06 -13.26 -9.86
CA VAL A 108 2.26 -12.68 -11.19
C VAL A 108 1.24 -13.27 -12.16
N SER A 109 0.92 -12.54 -13.22
CA SER A 109 0.08 -13.10 -14.28
C SER A 109 0.84 -14.23 -15.01
N TYR A 110 0.11 -15.21 -15.55
CA TYR A 110 0.72 -16.29 -16.34
C TYR A 110 1.60 -15.74 -17.47
N GLY A 111 1.18 -14.65 -18.13
CA GLY A 111 1.95 -14.02 -19.22
C GLY A 111 3.21 -13.29 -18.75
N ASP A 112 3.27 -12.83 -17.50
CA ASP A 112 4.39 -12.08 -16.94
C ASP A 112 5.44 -12.98 -16.27
N GLU A 113 5.07 -14.22 -15.94
CA GLU A 113 5.93 -15.17 -15.21
C GLU A 113 7.30 -15.39 -15.92
N PRO A 114 7.38 -15.57 -17.26
CA PRO A 114 8.65 -15.78 -17.93
C PRO A 114 9.60 -14.57 -17.83
N ALA A 115 9.07 -13.35 -17.65
CA ALA A 115 9.85 -12.12 -17.54
C ALA A 115 10.41 -11.85 -16.12
N ILE A 116 10.12 -12.71 -15.13
CA ILE A 116 10.62 -12.54 -13.77
C ILE A 116 12.15 -12.60 -13.77
N PRO A 117 12.85 -11.58 -13.23
CA PRO A 117 14.32 -11.57 -13.20
C PRO A 117 14.88 -12.75 -12.37
N ASP A 118 16.00 -13.32 -12.80
CA ASP A 118 16.70 -14.38 -12.06
C ASP A 118 17.05 -14.00 -10.62
N ALA A 119 17.35 -12.73 -10.38
CA ALA A 119 17.61 -12.22 -9.05
C ALA A 119 16.39 -12.41 -8.12
N VAL A 120 15.16 -12.24 -8.65
CA VAL A 120 13.91 -12.48 -7.91
C VAL A 120 13.69 -13.96 -7.72
N ARG A 121 13.88 -14.78 -8.78
CA ARG A 121 13.74 -16.25 -8.70
C ARG A 121 14.66 -16.83 -7.64
N ARG A 122 15.90 -16.36 -7.52
CA ARG A 122 16.84 -16.80 -6.47
C ARG A 122 16.37 -16.53 -5.05
N LEU A 123 15.41 -15.63 -4.82
CA LEU A 123 14.86 -15.39 -3.49
C LEU A 123 13.98 -16.55 -2.97
N THR A 124 13.59 -17.49 -3.82
CA THR A 124 12.87 -18.70 -3.39
C THR A 124 13.68 -19.54 -2.41
N SER A 125 15.02 -19.55 -2.53
CA SER A 125 15.91 -20.19 -1.55
C SER A 125 15.89 -19.55 -0.17
N TYR A 126 15.30 -18.36 -0.03
CA TYR A 126 15.13 -17.63 1.24
C TYR A 126 13.68 -17.66 1.75
N GLY A 127 12.79 -18.40 1.08
CA GLY A 127 11.40 -18.60 1.49
C GLY A 127 10.38 -17.73 0.76
N LEU A 128 10.75 -17.13 -0.40
CA LEU A 128 9.78 -16.55 -1.31
C LEU A 128 9.05 -17.66 -2.08
N GLU A 129 7.73 -17.59 -2.14
CA GLU A 129 6.91 -18.38 -3.07
C GLU A 129 6.54 -17.50 -4.27
N ILE A 130 6.73 -18.01 -5.48
CA ILE A 130 6.26 -17.37 -6.71
C ILE A 130 5.10 -18.20 -7.24
N ARG A 131 3.94 -17.56 -7.39
CA ARG A 131 2.70 -18.20 -7.89
C ARG A 131 2.12 -17.41 -9.05
N THR A 132 1.47 -18.11 -9.96
CA THR A 132 0.79 -17.52 -11.11
C THR A 132 -0.71 -17.45 -10.90
N THR A 133 -1.33 -16.47 -11.55
CA THR A 133 -2.77 -16.25 -11.55
C THR A 133 -3.19 -15.51 -12.84
N ASP A 134 -4.48 -15.38 -13.09
CA ASP A 134 -5.02 -14.51 -14.13
C ASP A 134 -4.69 -13.03 -13.84
N ASP A 135 -4.70 -12.19 -14.88
CA ASP A 135 -4.39 -10.77 -14.69
C ASP A 135 -5.60 -9.99 -14.16
N MET A 136 -5.66 -9.88 -12.87
CA MET A 136 -6.61 -9.05 -12.11
C MET A 136 -6.00 -7.70 -11.67
N LYS A 137 -4.97 -7.19 -12.36
CA LYS A 137 -4.27 -5.93 -12.02
C LYS A 137 -3.74 -5.94 -10.57
N SER A 138 -4.01 -4.87 -9.78
CA SER A 138 -3.58 -4.80 -8.36
C SER A 138 -4.29 -5.80 -7.44
N PHE A 139 -5.46 -6.30 -7.82
CA PHE A 139 -6.18 -7.32 -7.06
C PHE A 139 -5.43 -8.64 -6.94
N LYS A 140 -4.47 -8.91 -7.83
CA LYS A 140 -3.58 -10.08 -7.73
C LYS A 140 -2.86 -10.18 -6.38
N LYS A 141 -2.64 -9.07 -5.68
CA LYS A 141 -1.99 -9.12 -4.35
C LYS A 141 -2.87 -9.68 -3.24
N ILE A 142 -4.20 -9.79 -3.43
CA ILE A 142 -5.09 -10.23 -2.36
C ILE A 142 -6.06 -11.34 -2.78
N ILE A 143 -6.72 -11.25 -3.93
CA ILE A 143 -7.78 -12.22 -4.30
C ILE A 143 -7.26 -13.66 -4.36
N PRO A 144 -6.15 -13.98 -5.05
CA PRO A 144 -5.64 -15.34 -5.07
C PRO A 144 -5.12 -15.79 -3.68
N ALA A 145 -4.64 -14.87 -2.84
CA ALA A 145 -4.23 -15.21 -1.49
C ALA A 145 -5.44 -15.59 -0.61
N LEU A 146 -6.54 -14.86 -0.67
CA LEU A 146 -7.79 -15.19 0.04
C LEU A 146 -8.35 -16.56 -0.40
N ARG A 147 -8.27 -16.88 -1.70
CA ARG A 147 -8.70 -18.19 -2.24
C ARG A 147 -7.79 -19.33 -1.80
N ALA A 148 -6.47 -19.11 -1.75
CA ALA A 148 -5.49 -20.14 -1.42
C ALA A 148 -5.31 -20.36 0.09
N PHE A 149 -5.61 -19.34 0.91
CA PHE A 149 -5.38 -19.34 2.35
C PHE A 149 -6.57 -18.70 3.09
N PRO A 150 -7.78 -19.31 3.03
CA PRO A 150 -9.02 -18.69 3.52
C PRO A 150 -9.01 -18.41 5.04
N ASP A 151 -8.26 -19.19 5.81
CA ASP A 151 -8.17 -19.10 7.27
C ASP A 151 -6.92 -18.35 7.75
N ALA A 152 -6.12 -17.77 6.83
CA ALA A 152 -4.90 -17.07 7.17
C ALA A 152 -5.13 -15.58 7.41
N PHE A 153 -4.22 -14.99 8.19
CA PHE A 153 -4.04 -13.55 8.26
C PHE A 153 -3.27 -13.11 7.01
N ILE A 154 -3.87 -12.32 6.14
CA ILE A 154 -3.25 -11.86 4.89
C ILE A 154 -2.73 -10.43 5.09
N VAL A 155 -1.44 -10.21 4.83
CA VAL A 155 -0.84 -8.88 4.79
C VAL A 155 -0.52 -8.53 3.35
N THR A 156 -1.13 -7.48 2.82
CA THR A 156 -0.80 -6.97 1.48
C THR A 156 0.37 -6.03 1.52
N ALA A 157 1.23 -6.10 0.50
CA ALA A 157 2.37 -5.21 0.29
C ALA A 157 2.43 -4.77 -1.19
N ASP A 158 2.97 -3.58 -1.44
CA ASP A 158 3.27 -3.09 -2.79
C ASP A 158 4.71 -3.47 -3.19
N ASP A 159 4.99 -3.50 -4.48
CA ASP A 159 6.24 -4.03 -5.07
C ASP A 159 7.37 -3.01 -5.21
N ASP A 160 7.14 -1.76 -4.80
CA ASP A 160 8.06 -0.64 -4.97
C ASP A 160 8.41 0.10 -3.66
N VAL A 161 8.06 -0.48 -2.52
CA VAL A 161 8.22 0.10 -1.18
C VAL A 161 9.29 -0.66 -0.39
N TYR A 162 10.10 0.09 0.37
CA TYR A 162 10.90 -0.48 1.45
C TYR A 162 10.05 -0.61 2.70
N TYR A 163 9.96 -1.82 3.23
CA TYR A 163 9.32 -2.14 4.50
C TYR A 163 10.37 -2.32 5.58
N GLY A 164 10.34 -1.45 6.59
CA GLY A 164 11.28 -1.50 7.71
C GLY A 164 11.20 -2.82 8.47
N PRO A 165 12.25 -3.17 9.24
CA PRO A 165 12.34 -4.49 9.86
C PRO A 165 11.20 -4.87 10.80
N ARG A 166 10.56 -3.89 11.43
CA ARG A 166 9.46 -4.10 12.38
C ARG A 166 8.06 -3.96 11.78
N TRP A 167 7.98 -3.68 10.47
CA TRP A 167 6.71 -3.42 9.81
C TRP A 167 5.70 -4.56 10.01
N LEU A 168 6.11 -5.81 9.79
CA LEU A 168 5.23 -6.96 9.96
C LEU A 168 4.92 -7.24 11.44
N GLU A 169 5.89 -7.03 12.32
CA GLU A 169 5.71 -7.17 13.78
C GLU A 169 4.64 -6.20 14.29
N ASP A 170 4.72 -4.92 13.90
CA ASP A 170 3.78 -3.89 14.34
C ASP A 170 2.34 -4.21 13.87
N LEU A 171 2.16 -4.68 12.62
CA LEU A 171 0.86 -5.11 12.11
C LEU A 171 0.32 -6.33 12.87
N ALA A 172 1.16 -7.36 13.04
CA ALA A 172 0.76 -8.60 13.71
C ALA A 172 0.41 -8.38 15.19
N MET A 173 1.21 -7.57 15.90
CA MET A 173 0.93 -7.22 17.30
C MET A 173 -0.37 -6.44 17.45
N ALA A 174 -0.66 -5.52 16.53
CA ALA A 174 -1.87 -4.72 16.57
C ALA A 174 -3.15 -5.50 16.25
N SER A 175 -3.03 -6.60 15.51
CA SER A 175 -4.14 -7.51 15.15
C SER A 175 -4.34 -8.62 16.16
N SER A 176 -3.34 -8.94 17.00
CA SER A 176 -3.41 -10.05 17.95
C SER A 176 -4.58 -9.88 18.94
N GLY A 177 -5.36 -10.96 19.12
CA GLY A 177 -6.52 -11.00 20.00
C GLY A 177 -7.74 -10.19 19.51
N ARG A 178 -7.77 -9.77 18.24
CA ARG A 178 -8.87 -8.99 17.65
C ARG A 178 -9.47 -9.71 16.45
N SER A 179 -10.78 -9.81 16.43
CA SER A 179 -11.55 -10.26 15.26
C SER A 179 -12.25 -9.07 14.61
N GLY A 180 -12.42 -9.12 13.28
CA GLY A 180 -13.14 -8.08 12.54
C GLY A 180 -12.47 -6.69 12.50
N VAL A 181 -11.17 -6.59 12.85
CA VAL A 181 -10.41 -5.34 12.80
C VAL A 181 -9.31 -5.47 11.76
N ILE A 182 -9.44 -4.72 10.67
CA ILE A 182 -8.43 -4.61 9.61
C ILE A 182 -7.38 -3.60 10.05
N VAL A 183 -6.10 -3.98 10.07
CA VAL A 183 -5.01 -3.15 10.58
C VAL A 183 -4.18 -2.59 9.43
N CYS A 184 -3.86 -1.29 9.45
CA CYS A 184 -3.07 -0.65 8.41
C CYS A 184 -2.04 0.35 8.96
N TYR A 185 -0.96 0.55 8.21
CA TYR A 185 0.06 1.54 8.53
C TYR A 185 -0.33 2.95 8.12
N GLN A 186 -1.08 3.08 7.04
CA GLN A 186 -1.53 4.35 6.50
C GLN A 186 -3.03 4.32 6.27
N ALA A 187 -3.70 5.39 6.63
CA ALA A 187 -5.11 5.59 6.33
C ALA A 187 -5.39 7.07 6.07
N ARG A 188 -6.42 7.33 5.26
CA ARG A 188 -7.06 8.63 5.14
C ARG A 188 -8.31 8.64 6.01
N GLU A 189 -8.73 9.81 6.45
CA GLU A 189 -10.00 9.99 7.15
C GLU A 189 -11.07 10.37 6.13
N ILE A 190 -12.07 9.52 5.98
CA ILE A 190 -13.26 9.84 5.17
C ILE A 190 -13.91 11.09 5.73
N ARG A 191 -14.21 12.04 4.85
CA ARG A 191 -14.86 13.31 5.22
C ARG A 191 -16.17 13.48 4.50
N LEU A 192 -17.18 13.91 5.27
CA LEU A 192 -18.45 14.36 4.76
C LEU A 192 -18.47 15.88 4.75
N ASP A 193 -19.28 16.49 3.87
CA ASP A 193 -19.58 17.91 3.89
C ASP A 193 -20.71 18.22 4.87
N ASP A 194 -21.09 19.49 4.96
CA ASP A 194 -22.15 19.97 5.87
C ASP A 194 -23.55 19.43 5.54
N GLN A 195 -23.71 18.83 4.35
CA GLN A 195 -24.94 18.18 3.90
C GLN A 195 -24.89 16.64 4.08
N GLY A 196 -23.82 16.12 4.70
CA GLY A 196 -23.60 14.69 4.90
C GLY A 196 -23.20 13.95 3.63
N GLN A 197 -22.78 14.67 2.56
CA GLN A 197 -22.30 14.05 1.33
C GLN A 197 -20.79 13.80 1.41
N LEU A 198 -20.35 12.76 0.74
CA LEU A 198 -18.93 12.38 0.72
C LEU A 198 -18.10 13.46 0.01
N GLN A 199 -17.08 13.99 0.69
CA GLN A 199 -16.12 14.89 0.06
C GLN A 199 -15.23 14.14 -0.95
N PRO A 200 -14.70 14.83 -1.97
CA PRO A 200 -13.73 14.24 -2.91
C PRO A 200 -12.55 13.58 -2.18
N TYR A 201 -12.09 12.44 -2.71
CA TYR A 201 -11.03 11.62 -2.11
C TYR A 201 -9.72 12.40 -1.83
N ASP A 202 -9.37 13.36 -2.67
CA ASP A 202 -8.19 14.20 -2.49
C ASP A 202 -8.27 15.13 -1.27
N ARG A 203 -9.47 15.41 -0.78
CA ARG A 203 -9.74 16.20 0.45
C ARG A 203 -9.70 15.36 1.72
N TRP A 204 -9.62 14.04 1.65
CA TRP A 204 -9.50 13.20 2.83
C TRP A 204 -8.08 13.30 3.40
N PRO A 205 -7.89 13.83 4.62
CA PRO A 205 -6.56 13.98 5.19
C PRO A 205 -5.97 12.62 5.58
N TYR A 206 -4.65 12.50 5.54
CA TYR A 206 -4.00 11.37 6.18
C TYR A 206 -4.15 11.43 7.69
N LEU A 207 -4.48 10.31 8.31
CA LEU A 207 -4.47 10.18 9.77
C LEU A 207 -3.04 10.27 10.30
N SER A 208 -2.78 11.22 11.19
CA SER A 208 -1.45 11.47 11.76
C SER A 208 -1.06 10.47 12.86
N GLY A 209 -2.03 10.06 13.69
CA GLY A 209 -1.83 9.16 14.83
C GLY A 209 -2.56 7.83 14.72
N PRO A 210 -2.39 6.91 15.70
CA PRO A 210 -3.15 5.68 15.80
C PRO A 210 -4.64 6.01 15.98
N ARG A 211 -5.49 5.28 15.25
CA ARG A 211 -6.94 5.46 15.34
C ARG A 211 -7.65 4.20 14.86
N GLU A 212 -8.73 3.82 15.54
CA GLU A 212 -9.67 2.81 15.10
C GLU A 212 -11.00 3.47 14.79
N SER A 213 -11.51 3.29 13.57
CA SER A 213 -12.75 3.93 13.10
C SER A 213 -13.25 3.24 11.84
N THR A 214 -14.55 3.28 11.63
CA THR A 214 -15.18 2.95 10.36
C THR A 214 -14.83 3.95 9.26
N ALA A 215 -14.62 5.22 9.61
CA ALA A 215 -14.20 6.27 8.68
C ALA A 215 -12.69 6.27 8.35
N ALA A 216 -11.90 5.35 8.92
CA ALA A 216 -10.50 5.21 8.53
C ALA A 216 -10.39 4.40 7.24
N PHE A 217 -10.02 5.04 6.14
CA PHE A 217 -9.84 4.43 4.82
C PHE A 217 -8.37 3.99 4.66
N PRO A 218 -8.07 2.67 4.65
CA PRO A 218 -6.71 2.17 4.51
C PRO A 218 -6.09 2.54 3.17
N VAL A 219 -4.77 2.78 3.18
CA VAL A 219 -3.98 3.03 1.97
C VAL A 219 -2.98 1.91 1.80
N GLY A 220 -3.14 1.13 0.73
CA GLY A 220 -2.44 -0.13 0.47
C GLY A 220 -0.92 -0.02 0.49
N ARG A 221 -0.36 1.12 0.05
CA ARG A 221 1.08 1.37 0.06
C ARG A 221 1.74 1.12 1.43
N GLY A 222 1.04 1.42 2.52
CA GLY A 222 1.55 1.20 3.88
C GLY A 222 1.60 -0.26 4.30
N GLY A 223 0.86 -1.10 3.61
CA GLY A 223 0.55 -2.47 4.03
C GLY A 223 -0.70 -2.54 4.90
N ILE A 224 -1.51 -3.55 4.63
CA ILE A 224 -2.79 -3.78 5.32
C ILE A 224 -2.86 -5.24 5.71
N LEU A 225 -3.20 -5.51 6.98
CA LEU A 225 -3.44 -6.85 7.51
C LEU A 225 -4.94 -7.11 7.59
N TYR A 226 -5.37 -8.17 6.94
CA TYR A 226 -6.74 -8.67 6.93
C TYR A 226 -6.82 -9.97 7.74
N PRO A 227 -7.50 -10.00 8.89
CA PRO A 227 -7.81 -11.23 9.60
C PRO A 227 -8.73 -12.15 8.77
N PRO A 228 -8.76 -13.46 9.06
CA PRO A 228 -9.74 -14.36 8.46
C PRO A 228 -11.16 -13.84 8.66
N GLY A 229 -11.99 -13.89 7.60
CA GLY A 229 -13.38 -13.45 7.65
C GLY A 229 -13.60 -11.93 7.72
N ALA A 230 -12.54 -11.11 7.69
CA ALA A 230 -12.66 -9.64 7.77
C ALA A 230 -13.19 -8.98 6.48
N LEU A 231 -13.33 -9.73 5.40
CA LEU A 231 -13.88 -9.27 4.12
C LEU A 231 -15.12 -10.11 3.76
N SER A 232 -16.15 -9.46 3.21
CA SER A 232 -17.32 -10.15 2.66
C SER A 232 -16.90 -11.16 1.59
N LEU A 233 -17.62 -12.27 1.47
CA LEU A 233 -17.40 -13.28 0.44
C LEU A 233 -17.46 -12.72 -0.98
N GLU A 234 -18.21 -11.64 -1.19
CA GLU A 234 -18.28 -10.92 -2.47
C GLU A 234 -16.95 -10.26 -2.86
N VAL A 235 -15.96 -10.20 -1.97
CA VAL A 235 -14.61 -9.67 -2.27
C VAL A 235 -13.99 -10.35 -3.48
N ALA A 236 -14.31 -11.62 -3.71
CA ALA A 236 -13.79 -12.44 -4.81
C ALA A 236 -14.63 -12.37 -6.11
N ASP A 237 -15.67 -11.51 -6.18
CA ASP A 237 -16.45 -11.27 -7.39
C ASP A 237 -15.64 -10.45 -8.40
N GLU A 238 -14.94 -11.18 -9.28
CA GLU A 238 -14.02 -10.61 -10.25
C GLU A 238 -14.72 -9.70 -11.27
N ALA A 239 -15.90 -10.10 -11.74
CA ALA A 239 -16.67 -9.29 -12.65
C ALA A 239 -17.07 -7.94 -12.04
N ALA A 240 -17.46 -7.95 -10.76
CA ALA A 240 -17.85 -6.75 -10.04
C ALA A 240 -16.64 -5.82 -9.80
N PHE A 241 -15.52 -6.30 -9.24
CA PHE A 241 -14.41 -5.39 -8.95
C PHE A 241 -13.73 -4.86 -10.21
N LEU A 242 -13.64 -5.65 -11.29
CA LEU A 242 -13.09 -5.16 -12.55
C LEU A 242 -14.00 -4.15 -13.25
N ALA A 243 -15.32 -4.26 -13.08
CA ALA A 243 -16.27 -3.30 -13.62
C ALA A 243 -16.32 -2.00 -12.81
N LEU A 244 -16.31 -2.08 -11.46
CA LEU A 244 -16.56 -0.96 -10.57
C LEU A 244 -15.28 -0.24 -10.11
N CYS A 245 -14.21 -0.99 -9.84
CA CYS A 245 -12.96 -0.49 -9.26
C CYS A 245 -11.70 -0.99 -9.97
N PRO A 246 -11.58 -0.94 -11.31
CA PRO A 246 -10.50 -1.61 -12.03
C PRO A 246 -9.09 -1.12 -11.69
N GLN A 247 -8.93 0.01 -10.98
CA GLN A 247 -7.63 0.62 -10.65
C GLN A 247 -7.50 1.06 -9.18
N ALA A 248 -8.52 0.80 -8.34
CA ALA A 248 -8.55 1.21 -6.93
C ALA A 248 -8.98 0.05 -6.03
N ASP A 249 -8.11 -0.94 -5.91
CA ASP A 249 -8.34 -2.09 -5.03
C ASP A 249 -8.61 -1.67 -3.58
N ASP A 250 -7.99 -0.58 -3.09
CA ASP A 250 -8.25 -0.03 -1.75
C ASP A 250 -9.74 0.35 -1.57
N VAL A 251 -10.39 0.89 -2.62
CA VAL A 251 -11.83 1.23 -2.58
C VAL A 251 -12.67 -0.03 -2.43
N TRP A 252 -12.43 -1.03 -3.29
CA TRP A 252 -13.16 -2.29 -3.22
C TRP A 252 -13.01 -2.98 -1.88
N LEU A 253 -11.76 -3.12 -1.40
CA LEU A 253 -11.45 -3.80 -0.16
C LEU A 253 -12.03 -3.08 1.06
N TYR A 254 -12.07 -1.75 1.03
CA TYR A 254 -12.74 -0.99 2.07
C TYR A 254 -14.24 -1.32 2.13
N TRP A 255 -14.97 -1.28 0.98
CA TRP A 255 -16.38 -1.64 0.96
C TRP A 255 -16.62 -3.08 1.39
N MET A 256 -15.83 -4.02 0.93
CA MET A 256 -15.97 -5.43 1.31
C MET A 256 -15.68 -5.66 2.80
N GLY A 257 -14.77 -4.92 3.39
CA GLY A 257 -14.54 -4.95 4.83
C GLY A 257 -15.73 -4.39 5.61
N ARG A 258 -16.28 -3.24 5.20
CA ARG A 258 -17.47 -2.66 5.84
C ARG A 258 -18.69 -3.58 5.72
N ARG A 259 -18.89 -4.24 4.58
CA ARG A 259 -19.96 -5.23 4.37
C ARG A 259 -19.81 -6.47 5.24
N ALA A 260 -18.59 -6.83 5.64
CA ALA A 260 -18.32 -7.88 6.62
C ALA A 260 -18.48 -7.40 8.08
N GLY A 261 -18.79 -6.12 8.32
CA GLY A 261 -18.87 -5.53 9.65
C GLY A 261 -17.51 -5.15 10.26
N SER A 262 -16.44 -5.20 9.49
CA SER A 262 -15.09 -4.85 9.96
C SER A 262 -14.92 -3.37 10.25
N THR A 263 -14.08 -3.07 11.26
CA THR A 263 -13.53 -1.73 11.52
C THR A 263 -12.09 -1.66 11.04
N TYR A 264 -11.53 -0.44 11.00
CA TYR A 264 -10.18 -0.20 10.51
C TYR A 264 -9.33 0.46 11.58
N ARG A 265 -8.16 -0.10 11.83
CA ARG A 265 -7.19 0.43 12.79
C ARG A 265 -5.92 0.88 12.09
N LYS A 266 -5.73 2.21 12.00
CA LYS A 266 -4.44 2.79 11.65
C LYS A 266 -3.53 2.72 12.87
N ILE A 267 -2.33 2.17 12.71
CA ILE A 267 -1.35 2.02 13.79
C ILE A 267 -0.26 3.10 13.73
N GLN A 268 0.48 3.24 14.84
CA GLN A 268 1.71 4.05 14.85
C GLN A 268 2.80 3.30 14.08
N SER A 269 3.43 4.00 13.13
CA SER A 269 4.57 3.44 12.41
C SER A 269 5.83 3.48 13.27
N SER A 270 6.55 2.36 13.35
CA SER A 270 7.90 2.32 13.92
C SER A 270 8.97 2.92 13.00
N GLY A 271 8.55 3.46 11.86
CA GLY A 271 9.43 4.04 10.83
C GLY A 271 9.89 3.04 9.77
N GLY A 272 10.65 3.53 8.78
CA GLY A 272 11.22 2.68 7.73
C GLY A 272 10.22 2.31 6.63
N LEU A 273 9.38 3.25 6.21
CA LEU A 273 8.49 3.08 5.07
C LEU A 273 8.76 4.19 4.05
N TRP A 274 9.30 3.83 2.88
CA TRP A 274 9.52 4.77 1.77
C TRP A 274 9.57 4.05 0.42
N ASP A 275 9.29 4.80 -0.65
CA ASP A 275 9.40 4.28 -2.01
C ASP A 275 10.86 4.16 -2.44
N TRP A 276 11.23 3.10 -3.13
CA TRP A 276 12.56 2.98 -3.68
C TRP A 276 12.85 4.11 -4.69
N PRO A 277 14.08 4.66 -4.71
CA PRO A 277 14.43 5.70 -5.68
C PRO A 277 14.15 5.26 -7.12
N GLY A 278 13.36 6.05 -7.84
CA GLY A 278 13.00 5.80 -9.25
C GLY A 278 11.78 4.92 -9.49
N SER A 279 11.21 4.26 -8.47
CA SER A 279 10.04 3.37 -8.62
C SER A 279 8.76 4.10 -9.02
N GLN A 280 8.64 5.38 -8.68
CA GLN A 280 7.42 6.17 -8.89
C GLN A 280 7.16 6.61 -10.34
N ARG A 281 8.02 6.23 -11.30
CA ARG A 281 7.82 6.57 -12.74
C ARG A 281 6.59 5.91 -13.35
N THR A 282 6.23 4.72 -12.86
CA THR A 282 5.10 3.89 -13.33
C THR A 282 3.96 3.81 -12.32
N ALA A 283 3.90 4.72 -11.34
CA ALA A 283 2.93 4.65 -10.25
C ALA A 283 1.48 4.87 -10.74
N LEU A 284 0.60 3.91 -10.46
CA LEU A 284 -0.85 3.96 -10.72
C LEU A 284 -1.51 5.16 -9.99
N PHE A 285 -1.02 5.49 -8.80
CA PHE A 285 -1.43 6.64 -8.01
C PHE A 285 -1.48 7.95 -8.82
N ARG A 286 -0.51 8.21 -9.71
CA ARG A 286 -0.50 9.43 -10.52
C ARG A 286 -1.66 9.48 -11.51
N LYS A 287 -2.01 8.33 -12.12
CA LYS A 287 -3.14 8.25 -13.05
C LYS A 287 -4.48 8.40 -12.32
N ASN A 288 -4.61 7.75 -11.16
CA ASN A 288 -5.83 7.77 -10.37
C ASN A 288 -6.13 9.16 -9.80
N LEU A 289 -5.11 9.86 -9.28
CA LEU A 289 -5.30 11.20 -8.69
C LEU A 289 -5.54 12.27 -9.76
N LEU A 290 -4.78 12.25 -10.88
CA LEU A 290 -4.89 13.27 -11.93
C LEU A 290 -6.19 13.21 -12.74
N ALA A 291 -6.90 12.08 -12.72
CA ALA A 291 -8.13 11.87 -13.48
C ALA A 291 -9.38 11.75 -12.61
N ASN A 292 -9.32 12.07 -11.30
CA ASN A 292 -10.39 11.85 -10.31
C ASN A 292 -10.95 10.41 -10.37
N MET A 293 -10.07 9.45 -10.67
CA MET A 293 -10.48 8.06 -10.89
C MET A 293 -10.96 7.41 -9.59
N ASN A 294 -10.40 7.81 -8.43
CA ASN A 294 -10.84 7.27 -7.14
C ASN A 294 -12.30 7.67 -6.87
N ASP A 295 -12.67 8.94 -7.07
CA ASP A 295 -14.05 9.40 -6.84
C ASP A 295 -15.04 8.67 -7.74
N ARG A 296 -14.71 8.48 -9.02
CA ARG A 296 -15.56 7.72 -9.96
C ARG A 296 -15.76 6.27 -9.52
N GLN A 297 -14.70 5.63 -9.01
CA GLN A 297 -14.75 4.25 -8.55
C GLN A 297 -15.48 4.14 -7.21
N ILE A 298 -15.29 5.09 -6.30
CA ILE A 298 -16.07 5.23 -5.06
C ILE A 298 -17.56 5.35 -5.40
N ASP A 299 -17.93 6.25 -6.31
CA ASP A 299 -19.32 6.43 -6.74
C ASP A 299 -19.90 5.18 -7.40
N ALA A 300 -19.11 4.46 -8.21
CA ALA A 300 -19.57 3.24 -8.86
C ALA A 300 -19.87 2.14 -7.85
N VAL A 301 -18.99 1.95 -6.85
CA VAL A 301 -19.19 0.96 -5.78
C VAL A 301 -20.36 1.38 -4.89
N ALA A 302 -20.46 2.67 -4.52
CA ALA A 302 -21.55 3.18 -3.70
C ALA A 302 -22.91 3.05 -4.37
N ARG A 303 -23.02 3.25 -5.68
CA ARG A 303 -24.28 3.01 -6.43
C ARG A 303 -24.72 1.55 -6.39
N ARG A 304 -23.79 0.61 -6.35
CA ARG A 304 -24.08 -0.83 -6.33
C ARG A 304 -24.40 -1.33 -4.92
N TYR A 305 -23.67 -0.85 -3.90
CA TYR A 305 -23.68 -1.43 -2.55
C TYR A 305 -24.19 -0.47 -1.47
N GLY A 306 -24.48 0.77 -1.81
CA GLY A 306 -24.77 1.83 -0.85
C GLY A 306 -23.49 2.38 -0.23
N TYR A 307 -23.60 3.54 0.45
CA TYR A 307 -22.53 4.03 1.32
C TYR A 307 -22.55 3.25 2.64
N PRO A 308 -21.40 2.79 3.12
CA PRO A 308 -21.34 2.20 4.46
C PRO A 308 -21.49 3.30 5.52
N ASP A 309 -21.94 2.92 6.71
CA ASP A 309 -21.94 3.81 7.88
C ASP A 309 -20.47 4.13 8.25
N PHE A 310 -20.13 5.43 8.26
CA PHE A 310 -18.78 5.91 8.51
C PHE A 310 -18.53 6.23 9.99
#